data_b67a237e5e3b69945db07729f0c9de12
#
_entry.id   b67a237e5e3b69945db07729f0c9de12
#
_cell.length_a   1.000
_cell.length_b   1.000
_cell.length_c   1.000
_cell.angle_alpha   90.00
_cell.angle_beta   90.00
_cell.angle_gamma   90.00
#
_symmetry.space_group_name_H-M   'P 1'
#
loop_
_entity.id
_entity.type
_entity.pdbx_description
1 polymer ?
#
loop_
_entity_poly.entity_id
_entity_poly.type
_entity_poly.pdbx_seq_one_letter_code
_entity_poly.pdbx_strand_id
1 'polypeptide(L)'
;YLTGDRFDSAEAERIGLVTTATDNPDEAVAGLAASFRKCSPQGLAASKQLTTHRIFATFDSDAERLIERSAALFSSEDAQEGIASFLERRPPSWAE
;
A
#
# COMPACT_ATOMS: atom_id res chain seq x y z
N TYR A 1 3.46 9.82 -1.57
CA TYR A 1 2.64 9.61 -2.78
C TYR A 1 2.81 10.74 -3.79
N LEU A 2 2.87 12.01 -3.38
CA LEU A 2 2.91 13.15 -4.31
C LEU A 2 4.26 13.33 -5.00
N THR A 3 5.36 13.02 -4.32
CA THR A 3 6.72 13.20 -4.85
C THR A 3 7.17 12.02 -5.71
N GLY A 4 6.63 10.83 -5.49
CA GLY A 4 7.07 9.60 -6.14
C GLY A 4 8.49 9.16 -5.75
N ASP A 5 9.04 9.71 -4.68
CA ASP A 5 10.39 9.39 -4.23
C ASP A 5 10.52 7.92 -3.80
N ARG A 6 11.69 7.38 -4.06
CA ARG A 6 12.04 6.03 -3.59
C ARG A 6 12.44 6.08 -2.13
N PHE A 7 12.02 5.09 -1.37
CA PHE A 7 12.39 4.90 0.03
C PHE A 7 12.69 3.42 0.29
N ASP A 8 13.44 3.16 1.33
CA ASP A 8 13.84 1.82 1.76
C ASP A 8 12.84 1.20 2.75
N SER A 9 13.13 -0.03 3.18
CA SER A 9 12.28 -0.77 4.12
C SER A 9 12.20 -0.12 5.51
N ALA A 10 13.28 0.51 5.96
CA ALA A 10 13.32 1.19 7.24
C ALA A 10 12.41 2.42 7.25
N GLU A 11 12.41 3.19 6.18
CA GLU A 11 11.48 4.30 6.02
C GLU A 11 10.03 3.82 5.86
N ALA A 12 9.81 2.69 5.15
CA ALA A 12 8.47 2.08 5.03
C ALA A 12 7.89 1.69 6.40
N GLU A 13 8.71 1.15 7.31
CA GLU A 13 8.31 0.88 8.70
C GLU A 13 8.03 2.17 9.46
N ARG A 14 8.94 3.16 9.38
CA ARG A 14 8.80 4.43 10.08
C ARG A 14 7.51 5.17 9.74
N ILE A 15 7.11 5.17 8.46
CA ILE A 15 5.86 5.82 8.01
C ILE A 15 4.61 4.93 8.16
N GLY A 16 4.74 3.70 8.66
CA GLY A 16 3.64 2.78 8.89
C GLY A 16 3.09 2.10 7.63
N LEU A 17 3.83 2.09 6.53
CA LEU A 17 3.45 1.38 5.31
C LEU A 17 3.56 -0.14 5.49
N VAL A 18 4.58 -0.58 6.23
CA VAL A 18 4.75 -1.97 6.68
C VAL A 18 4.82 -2.01 8.20
N THR A 19 4.44 -3.13 8.79
CA THR A 19 4.43 -3.32 10.24
C THR A 19 5.84 -3.44 10.81
N THR A 20 6.71 -4.15 10.10
CA THR A 20 8.10 -4.40 10.50
C THR A 20 8.96 -4.65 9.28
N ALA A 21 10.13 -4.03 9.24
CA ALA A 21 11.21 -4.33 8.30
C ALA A 21 12.18 -5.30 8.98
N THR A 22 12.45 -6.45 8.37
CA THR A 22 13.29 -7.49 8.96
C THR A 22 13.94 -8.36 7.89
N ASP A 23 15.14 -8.85 8.18
CA ASP A 23 15.82 -9.84 7.33
C ASP A 23 15.29 -11.28 7.57
N ASN A 24 14.51 -11.49 8.65
CA ASN A 24 13.91 -12.79 8.96
C ASN A 24 12.39 -12.67 9.15
N PRO A 25 11.61 -12.59 8.05
CA PRO A 25 10.16 -12.42 8.12
C PRO A 25 9.45 -13.60 8.79
N ASP A 26 9.97 -14.82 8.68
CA ASP A 26 9.36 -16.00 9.28
C ASP A 26 9.41 -15.95 10.81
N GLU A 27 10.52 -15.49 11.38
CA GLU A 27 10.65 -15.30 12.83
C GLU A 27 9.73 -14.18 13.34
N ALA A 28 9.64 -13.07 12.61
CA ALA A 28 8.74 -11.98 12.95
C ALA A 28 7.27 -12.43 12.94
N VAL A 29 6.85 -13.17 11.92
CA VAL A 29 5.51 -13.77 11.83
C VAL A 29 5.26 -14.77 12.96
N ALA A 30 6.23 -15.65 13.27
CA ALA A 30 6.12 -16.59 14.37
C ALA A 30 5.94 -15.89 15.73
N GLY A 31 6.65 -14.80 15.96
CA GLY A 31 6.51 -13.95 17.15
C GLY A 31 5.13 -13.32 17.29
N LEU A 32 4.60 -12.75 16.20
CA LEU A 32 3.24 -12.21 16.16
C LEU A 32 2.19 -13.30 16.40
N ALA A 33 2.32 -14.46 15.75
CA ALA A 33 1.43 -15.59 15.94
C ALA A 33 1.43 -16.10 17.38
N ALA A 34 2.60 -16.15 18.01
CA ALA A 34 2.73 -16.54 19.43
C ALA A 34 2.01 -15.52 20.35
N SER A 35 2.04 -14.25 20.03
CA SER A 35 1.31 -13.20 20.76
C SER A 35 -0.20 -13.35 20.59
N PHE A 36 -0.69 -13.57 19.37
CA PHE A 36 -2.11 -13.78 19.12
C PHE A 36 -2.68 -15.02 19.81
N ARG A 37 -1.91 -16.11 19.90
CA ARG A 37 -2.33 -17.33 20.62
C ARG A 37 -2.60 -17.13 22.12
N LYS A 38 -2.11 -16.04 22.71
CA LYS A 38 -2.39 -15.69 24.11
C LYS A 38 -3.70 -14.94 24.29
N CYS A 39 -4.30 -14.48 23.19
CA CYS A 39 -5.56 -13.71 23.21
C CYS A 39 -6.76 -14.62 22.96
N SER A 40 -7.95 -14.24 23.46
CA SER A 40 -9.16 -14.99 23.16
C SER A 40 -9.51 -14.87 21.67
N PRO A 41 -9.94 -15.95 20.99
CA PRO A 41 -10.34 -15.88 19.57
C PRO A 41 -11.46 -14.88 19.31
N GLN A 42 -12.45 -14.82 20.20
CA GLN A 42 -13.56 -13.88 20.09
C GLN A 42 -13.09 -12.41 20.23
N GLY A 43 -12.18 -12.15 21.17
CA GLY A 43 -11.60 -10.81 21.38
C GLY A 43 -10.77 -10.36 20.17
N LEU A 44 -9.97 -11.25 19.58
CA LEU A 44 -9.22 -10.97 18.36
C LEU A 44 -10.15 -10.64 17.18
N ALA A 45 -11.19 -11.45 16.98
CA ALA A 45 -12.16 -11.23 15.91
C ALA A 45 -12.87 -9.87 16.07
N ALA A 46 -13.34 -9.54 17.26
CA ALA A 46 -14.02 -8.28 17.55
C ALA A 46 -13.06 -7.07 17.36
N SER A 47 -11.83 -7.17 17.85
CA SER A 47 -10.82 -6.12 17.66
C SER A 47 -10.47 -5.92 16.19
N LYS A 48 -10.30 -7.01 15.44
CA LYS A 48 -10.06 -6.95 13.99
C LYS A 48 -11.21 -6.28 13.26
N GLN A 49 -12.44 -6.67 13.55
CA GLN A 49 -13.63 -6.07 12.95
C GLN A 49 -13.70 -4.56 13.25
N LEU A 50 -13.45 -4.15 14.49
CA LEU A 50 -13.45 -2.75 14.88
C LEU A 50 -12.40 -1.93 14.13
N THR A 51 -11.18 -2.44 14.00
CA THR A 51 -10.06 -1.73 13.34
C THR A 51 -10.19 -1.67 11.83
N THR A 52 -10.87 -2.63 11.19
CA THR A 52 -10.99 -2.72 9.73
C THR A 52 -12.33 -2.27 9.18
N HIS A 53 -13.33 -2.03 10.02
CA HIS A 53 -14.69 -1.67 9.63
C HIS A 53 -14.76 -0.53 8.60
N ARG A 54 -14.04 0.58 8.82
CA ARG A 54 -14.05 1.72 7.88
C ARG A 54 -13.39 1.40 6.55
N ILE A 55 -12.32 0.60 6.57
CA ILE A 55 -11.60 0.19 5.36
C ILE A 55 -12.53 -0.62 4.47
N PHE A 56 -13.22 -1.61 5.02
CA PHE A 56 -14.15 -2.43 4.24
C PHE A 56 -15.34 -1.63 3.72
N ALA A 57 -15.94 -0.80 4.54
CA ALA A 57 -17.06 0.04 4.11
C ALA A 57 -16.67 0.98 2.95
N THR A 58 -15.49 1.58 3.01
CA THR A 58 -14.97 2.44 1.93
C THR A 58 -14.60 1.63 0.70
N PHE A 59 -13.99 0.46 0.89
CA PHE A 59 -13.61 -0.40 -0.22
C PHE A 59 -14.81 -0.85 -1.05
N ASP A 60 -15.86 -1.35 -0.38
CA ASP A 60 -17.08 -1.83 -1.05
C ASP A 60 -17.79 -0.70 -1.84
N SER A 61 -17.77 0.53 -1.31
CA SER A 61 -18.41 1.67 -1.96
C SER A 61 -17.59 2.31 -3.09
N ASP A 62 -16.28 2.24 -3.01
CA ASP A 62 -15.38 3.02 -3.86
C ASP A 62 -14.56 2.19 -4.86
N ALA A 63 -14.52 0.85 -4.70
CA ALA A 63 -13.64 -0.01 -5.48
C ALA A 63 -13.82 0.15 -7.01
N GLU A 64 -15.06 0.08 -7.50
CA GLU A 64 -15.35 0.22 -8.93
C GLU A 64 -14.92 1.60 -9.46
N ARG A 65 -15.30 2.66 -8.75
CA ARG A 65 -14.95 4.03 -9.11
C ARG A 65 -13.42 4.26 -9.15
N LEU A 66 -12.70 3.67 -8.20
CA LEU A 66 -11.24 3.78 -8.14
C LEU A 66 -10.55 2.98 -9.25
N ILE A 67 -11.08 1.80 -9.61
CA ILE A 67 -10.61 1.01 -10.75
C ILE A 67 -10.81 1.78 -12.06
N GLU A 68 -12.00 2.32 -12.31
CA GLU A 68 -12.29 3.12 -13.50
C GLU A 68 -11.38 4.36 -13.59
N ARG A 69 -11.19 5.06 -12.46
CA ARG A 69 -10.31 6.22 -12.40
C ARG A 69 -8.84 5.84 -12.68
N SER A 70 -8.39 4.74 -12.13
CA SER A 70 -7.03 4.23 -12.39
C SER A 70 -6.84 3.88 -13.86
N ALA A 71 -7.79 3.15 -14.47
CA ALA A 71 -7.75 2.82 -15.89
C ALA A 71 -7.71 4.07 -16.78
N ALA A 72 -8.54 5.06 -16.47
CA ALA A 72 -8.54 6.33 -17.20
C ALA A 72 -7.20 7.08 -17.10
N LEU A 73 -6.58 7.11 -15.91
CA LEU A 73 -5.27 7.72 -15.71
C LEU A 73 -4.17 7.00 -16.50
N PHE A 74 -4.16 5.67 -16.52
CA PHE A 74 -3.20 4.88 -17.32
C PHE A 74 -3.35 5.09 -18.83
N SER A 75 -4.55 5.47 -19.28
CA SER A 75 -4.84 5.75 -20.71
C SER A 75 -4.62 7.23 -21.07
N SER A 76 -4.21 8.07 -20.13
CA SER A 76 -4.01 9.50 -20.37
C SER A 76 -2.74 9.79 -21.17
N GLU A 77 -2.70 10.96 -21.81
CA GLU A 77 -1.51 11.46 -22.51
C GLU A 77 -0.31 11.60 -21.56
N ASP A 78 -0.54 12.08 -20.33
CA ASP A 78 0.49 12.19 -19.30
C ASP A 78 1.10 10.82 -18.93
N ALA A 79 0.28 9.78 -18.82
CA ALA A 79 0.80 8.43 -18.55
C ALA A 79 1.62 7.89 -19.73
N GLN A 80 1.19 8.14 -20.95
CA GLN A 80 1.92 7.75 -22.15
C GLN A 80 3.27 8.47 -22.25
N GLU A 81 3.28 9.78 -22.01
CA GLU A 81 4.51 10.56 -21.96
C GLU A 81 5.43 10.09 -20.83
N GLY A 82 4.89 9.85 -19.63
CA GLY A 82 5.66 9.34 -18.50
C GLY A 82 6.32 7.99 -18.79
N ILE A 83 5.60 7.08 -19.44
CA ILE A 83 6.14 5.78 -19.86
C ILE A 83 7.20 5.96 -20.95
N ALA A 84 6.92 6.78 -21.97
CA ALA A 84 7.87 7.04 -23.06
C ALA A 84 9.16 7.66 -22.53
N SER A 85 9.07 8.68 -21.70
CA SER A 85 10.22 9.36 -21.09
C SER A 85 11.09 8.40 -20.26
N PHE A 86 10.46 7.49 -19.51
CA PHE A 86 11.16 6.46 -18.74
C PHE A 86 11.93 5.48 -19.64
N LEU A 87 11.28 4.98 -20.69
CA LEU A 87 11.91 4.05 -21.65
C LEU A 87 13.04 4.71 -22.43
N GLU A 88 12.87 5.97 -22.82
CA GLU A 88 13.85 6.78 -23.55
C GLU A 88 14.92 7.39 -22.64
N ARG A 89 14.80 7.26 -21.32
CA ARG A 89 15.73 7.80 -20.31
C ARG A 89 15.90 9.32 -20.43
N ARG A 90 14.82 10.04 -20.69
CA ARG A 90 14.77 11.51 -20.74
C ARG A 90 13.80 12.05 -19.69
N PRO A 91 13.88 13.34 -19.34
CA PRO A 91 12.83 13.97 -18.54
C PRO A 91 11.49 13.96 -19.29
N PRO A 92 10.35 13.86 -18.59
CA PRO A 92 9.05 14.09 -19.22
C PRO A 92 8.84 15.55 -19.55
N SER A 93 7.95 15.84 -20.52
CA SER A 93 7.73 17.18 -21.06
C SER A 93 7.31 18.23 -20.03
N TRP A 94 6.72 17.81 -18.92
CA TRP A 94 6.33 18.73 -17.82
C TRP A 94 7.45 19.01 -16.80
N ALA A 95 8.63 18.40 -16.92
CA ALA A 95 9.77 18.58 -16.03
C ALA A 95 10.83 19.57 -16.57
N GLU A 96 10.50 20.33 -17.65
CA GLU A 96 11.34 21.38 -18.23
C GLU A 96 11.18 22.71 -17.49
#